data_1d5cf9db16a840562ed1f3e96fade7eb
#
_entry.id   1d5cf9db16a840562ed1f3e96fade7eb
#
_cell.length_a   1.000
_cell.length_b   1.000
_cell.length_c   1.000
_cell.angle_alpha   90.00
_cell.angle_beta   90.00
_cell.angle_gamma   90.00
#
_symmetry.space_group_name_H-M   'P 1'
#
loop_
_entity.id
_entity.type
_entity.pdbx_description
1 polymer ?
#
loop_
_entity_poly.entity_id
_entity_poly.type
_entity_poly.pdbx_seq_one_letter_code
_entity_poly.pdbx_strand_id
1 'polypeptide(L)'
;MTKNHDLLSSASRTDTTGRVDTPHLLLEWVGSPWDTTVFGFPVLQITRMEIRGSAADIDLRTFDAARDRLGAELVSCRLTHERLQESMLLEEHGFRFIEMLYQPELDDLDNRSDLDETGLDAVIAEEDELPVILAIADSAFTNERFHVDPRLDSAFGDQRYCNWVQSSLNHPTQRLYMIRNDKQVVAFFVIEMLPDKTCYWHLNAVSPVA
;
A
#
# COMPACT_ATOMS: atom_id res chain seq x y z
N MET A 1 38.95 -1.26 10.74
CA MET A 1 39.29 -1.01 9.33
C MET A 1 38.36 -1.89 8.50
N THR A 2 37.43 -1.51 7.63
CA THR A 2 37.21 -0.24 6.97
C THR A 2 35.75 -0.20 6.52
N LYS A 3 35.12 0.93 6.66
CA LYS A 3 33.85 1.38 6.12
C LYS A 3 33.50 0.84 4.73
N ASN A 4 32.30 0.29 4.57
CA ASN A 4 31.53 0.34 3.34
C ASN A 4 30.04 0.51 3.68
N HIS A 5 29.72 1.66 4.22
CA HIS A 5 28.37 2.16 4.41
C HIS A 5 28.31 3.53 3.72
N ASP A 6 28.23 3.57 2.39
CA ASP A 6 27.93 4.82 1.69
C ASP A 6 27.94 4.64 0.17
N LEU A 7 27.03 3.84 -0.40
CA LEU A 7 26.82 3.83 -1.85
C LEU A 7 25.35 3.80 -2.29
N LEU A 8 24.37 3.99 -1.37
CA LEU A 8 22.94 4.08 -1.75
C LEU A 8 22.33 5.49 -1.52
N SER A 9 23.15 6.52 -1.40
CA SER A 9 22.70 7.86 -0.96
C SER A 9 22.73 8.94 -2.04
N SER A 10 22.71 8.62 -3.34
CA SER A 10 22.68 9.69 -4.34
C SER A 10 21.93 9.39 -5.65
N ALA A 11 21.01 8.45 -5.68
CA ALA A 11 20.01 8.43 -6.74
C ALA A 11 19.04 9.60 -6.48
N SER A 12 19.17 10.63 -7.28
CA SER A 12 18.42 11.87 -7.23
C SER A 12 16.92 11.63 -7.04
N ARG A 13 16.37 12.14 -5.96
CA ARG A 13 14.95 12.13 -5.57
C ARG A 13 14.02 12.93 -6.52
N THR A 14 14.52 13.44 -7.65
CA THR A 14 13.86 14.52 -8.38
C THR A 14 13.13 14.09 -9.66
N ASP A 15 13.28 12.87 -10.18
CA ASP A 15 12.75 12.52 -11.51
C ASP A 15 11.67 11.42 -11.54
N THR A 16 11.17 10.97 -10.39
CA THR A 16 10.14 9.91 -10.34
C THR A 16 8.70 10.43 -10.29
N THR A 17 8.50 11.73 -10.26
CA THR A 17 7.18 12.35 -10.37
C THR A 17 6.97 12.92 -11.75
N GLY A 18 5.75 12.87 -12.25
CA GLY A 18 5.44 13.50 -13.53
C GLY A 18 3.97 13.77 -13.71
N ARG A 19 3.68 14.49 -14.79
CA ARG A 19 2.34 14.91 -15.13
C ARG A 19 2.16 15.03 -16.62
N VAL A 20 1.01 14.58 -17.10
CA VAL A 20 0.43 14.94 -18.40
C VAL A 20 -0.75 15.85 -18.12
N ASP A 21 -0.76 17.03 -18.71
CA ASP A 21 -1.88 17.99 -18.53
C ASP A 21 -2.20 18.63 -19.88
N THR A 22 -3.21 18.10 -20.53
CA THR A 22 -3.67 18.48 -21.86
C THR A 22 -5.16 18.80 -21.85
N PRO A 23 -5.73 19.32 -22.93
CA PRO A 23 -7.18 19.44 -23.06
C PRO A 23 -7.92 18.09 -23.00
N HIS A 24 -7.25 16.96 -23.18
CA HIS A 24 -7.88 15.65 -23.27
C HIS A 24 -7.59 14.72 -22.08
N LEU A 25 -6.45 14.91 -21.40
CA LEU A 25 -6.02 14.06 -20.29
C LEU A 25 -5.30 14.86 -19.21
N LEU A 26 -5.70 14.68 -17.96
CA LEU A 26 -4.88 14.93 -16.78
C LEU A 26 -4.44 13.59 -16.21
N LEU A 27 -3.13 13.40 -16.06
CA LEU A 27 -2.57 12.23 -15.41
C LEU A 27 -1.36 12.65 -14.60
N GLU A 28 -1.31 12.22 -13.34
CA GLU A 28 -0.21 12.49 -12.42
C GLU A 28 0.31 11.17 -11.86
N TRP A 29 1.63 11.04 -11.74
CA TRP A 29 2.24 9.85 -11.17
C TRP A 29 3.42 10.19 -10.26
N VAL A 30 3.72 9.26 -9.38
CA VAL A 30 4.88 9.31 -8.48
C VAL A 30 5.60 7.97 -8.52
N GLY A 31 6.89 7.97 -8.28
CA GLY A 31 7.61 6.74 -7.96
C GLY A 31 7.21 6.23 -6.59
N SER A 32 7.20 4.91 -6.42
CA SER A 32 7.02 4.24 -5.13
C SER A 32 8.35 3.68 -4.64
N PRO A 33 9.16 4.44 -3.87
CA PRO A 33 10.47 3.98 -3.41
C PRO A 33 10.38 2.72 -2.54
N TRP A 34 9.30 2.62 -1.78
CA TRP A 34 9.01 1.48 -0.93
C TRP A 34 8.83 0.20 -1.75
N ASP A 35 7.92 0.23 -2.72
CA ASP A 35 7.68 -0.92 -3.58
C ASP A 35 8.90 -1.20 -4.47
N THR A 36 9.59 -0.16 -4.97
CA THR A 36 10.84 -0.30 -5.72
C THR A 36 11.91 -1.08 -4.93
N THR A 37 12.01 -0.84 -3.61
CA THR A 37 12.94 -1.57 -2.76
C THR A 37 12.57 -3.05 -2.63
N VAL A 38 11.28 -3.34 -2.52
CA VAL A 38 10.78 -4.72 -2.38
C VAL A 38 10.93 -5.49 -3.69
N PHE A 39 10.52 -4.89 -4.80
CA PHE A 39 10.49 -5.56 -6.11
C PHE A 39 11.86 -5.57 -6.82
N GLY A 40 12.80 -4.69 -6.43
CA GLY A 40 14.12 -4.60 -7.04
C GLY A 40 14.16 -3.89 -8.40
N PHE A 41 13.05 -3.33 -8.86
CA PHE A 41 12.92 -2.53 -10.08
C PHE A 41 12.02 -1.30 -9.84
N PRO A 42 12.09 -0.25 -10.67
CA PRO A 42 11.29 0.96 -10.51
C PRO A 42 9.78 0.68 -10.57
N VAL A 43 9.05 1.19 -9.58
CA VAL A 43 7.60 1.09 -9.47
C VAL A 43 6.99 2.48 -9.49
N LEU A 44 5.95 2.68 -10.31
CA LEU A 44 5.19 3.92 -10.39
C LEU A 44 3.77 3.73 -9.86
N GLN A 45 3.23 4.80 -9.31
CA GLN A 45 1.83 4.90 -8.93
C GLN A 45 1.18 6.09 -9.64
N ILE A 46 0.14 5.85 -10.42
CA ILE A 46 -0.74 6.89 -10.93
C ILE A 46 -1.59 7.36 -9.75
N THR A 47 -1.44 8.63 -9.38
CA THR A 47 -2.13 9.25 -8.23
C THR A 47 -3.38 10.00 -8.63
N ARG A 48 -3.47 10.42 -9.90
CA ARG A 48 -4.63 11.09 -10.47
C ARG A 48 -4.76 10.78 -11.95
N MET A 49 -5.98 10.50 -12.38
CA MET A 49 -6.32 10.36 -13.79
C MET A 49 -7.70 10.95 -14.05
N GLU A 50 -7.83 11.74 -15.13
CA GLU A 50 -9.07 12.39 -15.52
C GLU A 50 -9.11 12.52 -17.04
N ILE A 51 -10.01 11.81 -17.67
CA ILE A 51 -10.30 11.95 -19.11
C ILE A 51 -11.13 13.21 -19.32
N ARG A 52 -10.65 14.09 -20.21
CA ARG A 52 -11.29 15.38 -20.53
C ARG A 52 -11.76 15.47 -21.96
N GLY A 53 -11.26 14.63 -22.85
CA GLY A 53 -11.61 14.65 -24.26
C GLY A 53 -11.21 13.39 -25.00
N SER A 54 -11.58 13.32 -26.27
CA SER A 54 -11.50 12.11 -27.11
C SER A 54 -10.09 11.69 -27.52
N ALA A 55 -9.07 12.53 -27.31
CA ALA A 55 -7.69 12.19 -27.64
C ALA A 55 -6.87 11.74 -26.41
N ALA A 56 -7.52 11.36 -25.31
CA ALA A 56 -6.85 10.91 -24.08
C ALA A 56 -5.94 9.70 -24.32
N ASP A 57 -6.31 8.79 -25.23
CA ASP A 57 -5.49 7.66 -25.65
C ASP A 57 -4.13 8.11 -26.24
N ILE A 58 -4.15 9.13 -27.09
CA ILE A 58 -2.92 9.67 -27.69
C ILE A 58 -2.05 10.31 -26.61
N ASP A 59 -2.65 11.06 -25.70
CA ASP A 59 -1.94 11.78 -24.65
C ASP A 59 -1.34 10.83 -23.60
N LEU A 60 -1.97 9.68 -23.37
CA LEU A 60 -1.48 8.65 -22.46
C LEU A 60 -0.11 8.07 -22.90
N ARG A 61 0.19 8.10 -24.21
CA ARG A 61 1.50 7.69 -24.74
C ARG A 61 2.66 8.53 -24.20
N THR A 62 2.38 9.74 -23.76
CA THR A 62 3.40 10.58 -23.07
C THR A 62 3.79 9.97 -21.74
N PHE A 63 2.84 9.41 -21.01
CA PHE A 63 3.10 8.64 -19.79
C PHE A 63 3.85 7.34 -20.11
N ASP A 64 3.45 6.60 -21.15
CA ASP A 64 4.14 5.38 -21.56
C ASP A 64 5.62 5.65 -21.87
N ALA A 65 5.91 6.72 -22.60
CA ALA A 65 7.30 7.13 -22.88
C ALA A 65 8.07 7.53 -21.60
N ALA A 66 7.39 8.12 -20.61
CA ALA A 66 8.01 8.43 -19.31
C ALA A 66 8.28 7.17 -18.49
N ARG A 67 7.33 6.23 -18.43
CA ARG A 67 7.47 4.92 -17.82
C ARG A 67 8.66 4.14 -18.37
N ASP A 68 8.76 4.08 -19.72
CA ASP A 68 9.83 3.35 -20.41
C ASP A 68 11.20 3.99 -20.15
N ARG A 69 11.29 5.32 -20.16
CA ARG A 69 12.52 6.06 -19.83
C ARG A 69 12.97 5.82 -18.38
N LEU A 70 12.01 5.68 -17.44
CA LEU A 70 12.28 5.40 -16.03
C LEU A 70 12.58 3.92 -15.79
N GLY A 71 12.38 3.05 -16.77
CA GLY A 71 12.54 1.61 -16.65
C GLY A 71 11.53 1.01 -15.66
N ALA A 72 10.34 1.61 -15.52
CA ALA A 72 9.34 1.13 -14.57
C ALA A 72 8.64 -0.12 -15.13
N GLU A 73 8.76 -1.21 -14.38
CA GLU A 73 8.20 -2.51 -14.75
C GLU A 73 6.82 -2.76 -14.12
N LEU A 74 6.52 -2.07 -13.03
CA LEU A 74 5.22 -2.14 -12.37
C LEU A 74 4.62 -0.73 -12.26
N VAL A 75 3.37 -0.59 -12.72
CA VAL A 75 2.58 0.62 -12.54
C VAL A 75 1.26 0.26 -11.89
N SER A 76 0.91 0.95 -10.82
CA SER A 76 -0.38 0.79 -10.15
C SER A 76 -1.22 2.05 -10.28
N CYS A 77 -2.55 1.87 -10.33
CA CYS A 77 -3.52 2.94 -10.28
C CYS A 77 -4.68 2.53 -9.38
N ARG A 78 -5.16 3.44 -8.54
CA ARG A 78 -6.42 3.26 -7.79
C ARG A 78 -7.41 4.28 -8.31
N LEU A 79 -8.52 3.76 -8.82
CA LEU A 79 -9.64 4.56 -9.30
C LEU A 79 -10.85 4.32 -8.41
N THR A 80 -11.64 5.37 -8.20
CA THR A 80 -12.97 5.20 -7.63
C THR A 80 -13.89 4.50 -8.65
N HIS A 81 -14.93 3.84 -8.16
CA HIS A 81 -15.81 3.01 -9.00
C HIS A 81 -16.55 3.81 -10.11
N GLU A 82 -16.70 5.13 -9.97
CA GLU A 82 -17.29 5.99 -10.99
C GLU A 82 -16.36 6.26 -12.19
N ARG A 83 -15.08 5.97 -12.07
CA ARG A 83 -14.06 6.22 -13.09
C ARG A 83 -13.95 5.10 -14.13
N LEU A 84 -15.11 4.69 -14.66
CA LEU A 84 -15.16 3.57 -15.61
C LEU A 84 -14.41 3.87 -16.92
N GLN A 85 -14.50 5.10 -17.43
CA GLN A 85 -13.81 5.48 -18.67
C GLN A 85 -12.31 5.43 -18.53
N GLU A 86 -11.79 5.91 -17.39
CA GLU A 86 -10.37 5.83 -17.05
C GLU A 86 -9.92 4.38 -16.89
N SER A 87 -10.73 3.52 -16.26
CA SER A 87 -10.44 2.09 -16.12
C SER A 87 -10.35 1.41 -17.49
N MET A 88 -11.32 1.65 -18.39
CA MET A 88 -11.33 1.08 -19.73
C MET A 88 -10.10 1.54 -20.55
N LEU A 89 -9.74 2.82 -20.49
CA LEU A 89 -8.56 3.34 -21.17
C LEU A 89 -7.27 2.70 -20.64
N LEU A 90 -7.14 2.54 -19.33
CA LEU A 90 -5.99 1.85 -18.75
C LEU A 90 -5.93 0.38 -19.16
N GLU A 91 -7.06 -0.32 -19.24
CA GLU A 91 -7.12 -1.71 -19.71
C GLU A 91 -6.68 -1.85 -21.17
N GLU A 92 -7.06 -0.92 -22.06
CA GLU A 92 -6.59 -0.84 -23.43
C GLU A 92 -5.06 -0.67 -23.52
N HIS A 93 -4.46 0.00 -22.52
CA HIS A 93 -3.01 0.18 -22.37
C HIS A 93 -2.32 -0.91 -21.55
N GLY A 94 -2.97 -2.05 -21.36
CA GLY A 94 -2.37 -3.24 -20.77
C GLY A 94 -2.47 -3.34 -19.23
N PHE A 95 -3.11 -2.38 -18.56
CA PHE A 95 -3.47 -2.55 -17.17
C PHE A 95 -4.48 -3.67 -17.00
N ARG A 96 -4.57 -4.21 -15.80
CA ARG A 96 -5.55 -5.24 -15.45
C ARG A 96 -6.18 -4.89 -14.13
N PHE A 97 -7.48 -5.08 -14.03
CA PHE A 97 -8.15 -5.08 -12.74
C PHE A 97 -7.63 -6.25 -11.90
N ILE A 98 -7.15 -5.96 -10.68
CA ILE A 98 -6.58 -6.96 -9.80
C ILE A 98 -7.40 -7.11 -8.52
N GLU A 99 -7.76 -6.00 -7.89
CA GLU A 99 -8.49 -6.02 -6.63
C GLU A 99 -9.51 -4.88 -6.54
N MET A 100 -10.52 -5.06 -5.72
CA MET A 100 -11.41 -4.00 -5.26
C MET A 100 -11.18 -3.77 -3.78
N LEU A 101 -10.86 -2.54 -3.41
CA LEU A 101 -10.67 -2.16 -2.03
C LEU A 101 -11.97 -1.57 -1.48
N TYR A 102 -12.48 -2.17 -0.43
CA TYR A 102 -13.56 -1.61 0.39
C TYR A 102 -12.96 -1.01 1.64
N GLN A 103 -13.32 0.23 1.94
CA GLN A 103 -12.92 0.93 3.15
C GLN A 103 -14.17 1.21 3.97
N PRO A 104 -14.53 0.31 4.90
CA PRO A 104 -15.68 0.53 5.78
C PRO A 104 -15.35 1.64 6.77
N GLU A 105 -16.36 2.45 7.09
CA GLU A 105 -16.29 3.47 8.12
C GLU A 105 -17.32 3.13 9.20
N LEU A 106 -16.94 3.34 10.45
CA LEU A 106 -17.80 3.17 11.60
C LEU A 106 -17.84 4.51 12.36
N ASP A 107 -19.00 5.13 12.34
CA ASP A 107 -19.25 6.41 12.99
C ASP A 107 -19.87 6.24 14.37
N ASP A 108 -19.84 7.32 15.15
CA ASP A 108 -20.56 7.47 16.40
C ASP A 108 -20.18 6.42 17.48
N LEU A 109 -18.89 6.11 17.58
CA LEU A 109 -18.37 5.12 18.51
C LEU A 109 -18.69 5.43 19.97
N ASP A 110 -18.75 6.71 20.35
CA ASP A 110 -19.02 7.15 21.73
C ASP A 110 -20.45 6.78 22.21
N ASN A 111 -21.38 6.58 21.28
CA ASN A 111 -22.77 6.22 21.58
C ASN A 111 -23.09 4.72 21.34
N ARG A 112 -22.08 3.92 21.00
CA ARG A 112 -22.24 2.49 20.74
C ARG A 112 -22.19 1.69 22.05
N SER A 113 -23.36 1.22 22.50
CA SER A 113 -23.49 0.35 23.67
C SER A 113 -23.45 -1.15 23.32
N ASP A 114 -23.40 -1.45 22.02
CA ASP A 114 -23.40 -2.82 21.47
C ASP A 114 -21.97 -3.35 21.23
N LEU A 115 -20.94 -2.57 21.55
CA LEU A 115 -19.55 -3.00 21.52
C LEU A 115 -19.21 -3.66 22.85
N ASP A 116 -19.39 -4.97 22.91
CA ASP A 116 -19.10 -5.76 24.10
C ASP A 116 -17.59 -5.86 24.35
N GLU A 117 -17.21 -5.97 25.62
CA GLU A 117 -15.85 -6.34 26.02
C GLU A 117 -15.57 -7.79 25.57
N THR A 118 -14.55 -7.96 24.74
CA THR A 118 -14.22 -9.28 24.16
C THR A 118 -13.39 -10.16 25.09
N GLY A 119 -12.89 -9.62 26.20
CA GLY A 119 -11.92 -10.30 27.05
C GLY A 119 -10.52 -10.44 26.40
N LEU A 120 -10.30 -9.78 25.26
CA LEU A 120 -9.00 -9.74 24.58
C LEU A 120 -8.22 -8.49 25.02
N ASP A 121 -6.91 -8.64 25.19
CA ASP A 121 -6.03 -7.51 25.51
C ASP A 121 -5.47 -6.89 24.25
N ALA A 122 -5.75 -5.59 24.02
CA ALA A 122 -5.16 -4.79 22.98
C ALA A 122 -4.03 -3.92 23.56
N VAL A 123 -2.79 -4.21 23.20
CA VAL A 123 -1.62 -3.52 23.76
C VAL A 123 -0.69 -3.05 22.64
N ILE A 124 0.07 -1.97 22.87
CA ILE A 124 1.10 -1.53 21.94
C ILE A 124 2.21 -2.57 21.93
N ALA A 125 2.63 -2.99 20.73
CA ALA A 125 3.70 -3.95 20.56
C ALA A 125 5.07 -3.30 20.86
N GLU A 126 5.94 -4.08 21.50
CA GLU A 126 7.33 -3.73 21.73
C GLU A 126 8.26 -4.55 20.82
N GLU A 127 9.56 -4.25 20.82
CA GLU A 127 10.53 -4.84 19.88
C GLU A 127 10.68 -6.35 20.05
N ASP A 128 10.57 -6.85 21.28
CA ASP A 128 10.71 -8.28 21.59
C ASP A 128 9.54 -9.13 21.08
N GLU A 129 8.39 -8.51 20.78
CA GLU A 129 7.18 -9.17 20.27
C GLU A 129 7.10 -9.13 18.73
N LEU A 130 7.93 -8.29 18.11
CA LEU A 130 7.94 -8.12 16.66
C LEU A 130 8.10 -9.46 15.89
N PRO A 131 8.96 -10.42 16.30
CA PRO A 131 9.09 -11.69 15.57
C PRO A 131 7.79 -12.49 15.47
N VAL A 132 6.96 -12.48 16.51
CA VAL A 132 5.66 -13.18 16.51
C VAL A 132 4.67 -12.46 15.57
N ILE A 133 4.65 -11.14 15.61
CA ILE A 133 3.79 -10.34 14.74
C ILE A 133 4.19 -10.50 13.27
N LEU A 134 5.49 -10.51 12.97
CA LEU A 134 5.99 -10.75 11.62
C LEU A 134 5.62 -12.15 11.10
N ALA A 135 5.63 -13.17 11.96
CA ALA A 135 5.18 -14.51 11.56
C ALA A 135 3.68 -14.55 11.20
N ILE A 136 2.85 -13.72 11.86
CA ILE A 136 1.45 -13.55 11.47
C ILE A 136 1.37 -12.82 10.12
N ALA A 137 2.13 -11.73 9.94
CA ALA A 137 2.12 -10.94 8.71
C ALA A 137 2.57 -11.76 7.49
N ASP A 138 3.58 -12.61 7.65
CA ASP A 138 4.13 -13.49 6.60
C ASP A 138 3.13 -14.53 6.09
N SER A 139 2.14 -14.89 6.91
CA SER A 139 1.20 -15.96 6.57
C SER A 139 -0.25 -15.51 6.36
N ALA A 140 -0.61 -14.31 6.79
CA ALA A 140 -2.01 -13.88 6.83
C ALA A 140 -2.49 -13.24 5.53
N PHE A 141 -1.61 -12.62 4.75
CA PHE A 141 -1.96 -11.91 3.53
C PHE A 141 -1.75 -12.83 2.32
N THR A 142 -2.85 -13.33 1.75
CA THR A 142 -2.81 -14.26 0.62
C THR A 142 -3.68 -13.83 -0.57
N ASN A 143 -4.55 -12.83 -0.35
CA ASN A 143 -5.56 -12.42 -1.33
C ASN A 143 -5.42 -10.96 -1.78
N GLU A 144 -4.36 -10.28 -1.38
CA GLU A 144 -4.07 -8.90 -1.79
C GLU A 144 -3.43 -8.87 -3.17
N ARG A 145 -3.47 -7.71 -3.81
CA ARG A 145 -3.04 -7.48 -5.19
C ARG A 145 -1.67 -8.06 -5.54
N PHE A 146 -0.73 -8.07 -4.61
CA PHE A 146 0.63 -8.61 -4.85
C PHE A 146 0.71 -10.14 -4.77
N HIS A 147 -0.31 -10.80 -4.19
CA HIS A 147 -0.42 -12.25 -4.12
C HIS A 147 -1.29 -12.83 -5.25
N VAL A 148 -2.33 -12.08 -5.64
CA VAL A 148 -3.28 -12.58 -6.64
C VAL A 148 -2.91 -12.20 -8.07
N ASP A 149 -1.99 -11.26 -8.29
CA ASP A 149 -1.49 -10.92 -9.63
C ASP A 149 -0.54 -12.02 -10.13
N PRO A 150 -0.93 -12.84 -11.13
CA PRO A 150 -0.11 -13.95 -11.59
C PRO A 150 1.19 -13.53 -12.30
N ARG A 151 1.41 -12.25 -12.50
CA ARG A 151 2.63 -11.68 -13.09
C ARG A 151 3.71 -11.39 -12.05
N LEU A 152 3.36 -11.46 -10.77
CA LEU A 152 4.26 -11.17 -9.65
C LEU A 152 4.55 -12.45 -8.86
N ASP A 153 5.73 -12.52 -8.26
CA ASP A 153 6.04 -13.54 -7.25
C ASP A 153 5.40 -13.12 -5.92
N SER A 154 4.56 -13.98 -5.36
CA SER A 154 3.85 -13.73 -4.09
C SER A 154 4.80 -13.44 -2.92
N ALA A 155 6.04 -13.94 -2.95
CA ALA A 155 7.06 -13.66 -1.94
C ALA A 155 7.36 -12.16 -1.80
N PHE A 156 7.18 -11.36 -2.86
CA PHE A 156 7.27 -9.90 -2.76
C PHE A 156 6.11 -9.31 -1.93
N GLY A 157 4.93 -9.91 -2.02
CA GLY A 157 3.79 -9.54 -1.19
C GLY A 157 4.10 -9.76 0.29
N ASP A 158 4.54 -10.97 0.64
CA ASP A 158 4.90 -11.34 2.02
C ASP A 158 5.95 -10.38 2.58
N GLN A 159 7.04 -10.16 1.85
CA GLN A 159 8.11 -9.25 2.27
C GLN A 159 7.61 -7.80 2.42
N ARG A 160 6.72 -7.36 1.54
CA ARG A 160 6.16 -6.02 1.60
C ARG A 160 5.35 -5.79 2.88
N TYR A 161 4.51 -6.73 3.26
CA TYR A 161 3.70 -6.63 4.48
C TYR A 161 4.55 -6.77 5.73
N CYS A 162 5.51 -7.67 5.77
CA CYS A 162 6.48 -7.77 6.85
C CYS A 162 7.27 -6.47 7.04
N ASN A 163 7.77 -5.87 5.96
CA ASN A 163 8.45 -4.58 6.01
C ASN A 163 7.54 -3.46 6.55
N TRP A 164 6.26 -3.46 6.18
CA TRP A 164 5.30 -2.47 6.69
C TRP A 164 5.11 -2.61 8.19
N VAL A 165 4.85 -3.81 8.67
CA VAL A 165 4.73 -4.09 10.12
C VAL A 165 6.00 -3.66 10.85
N GLN A 166 7.16 -4.05 10.37
CA GLN A 166 8.44 -3.69 10.99
C GLN A 166 8.66 -2.17 11.05
N SER A 167 8.34 -1.45 9.98
CA SER A 167 8.49 0.00 9.93
C SER A 167 7.50 0.73 10.82
N SER A 168 6.31 0.14 11.07
CA SER A 168 5.28 0.77 11.90
C SER A 168 5.64 0.83 13.38
N LEU A 169 6.53 -0.04 13.86
CA LEU A 169 6.96 -0.08 15.26
C LEU A 169 7.54 1.26 15.73
N ASN A 170 8.34 1.91 14.88
CA ASN A 170 9.01 3.18 15.16
C ASN A 170 8.49 4.33 14.30
N HIS A 171 7.31 4.18 13.69
CA HIS A 171 6.76 5.20 12.81
C HIS A 171 6.29 6.44 13.61
N PRO A 172 6.47 7.67 13.11
CA PRO A 172 6.12 8.89 13.86
C PRO A 172 4.63 9.02 14.15
N THR A 173 3.75 8.55 13.28
CA THR A 173 2.29 8.69 13.40
C THR A 173 1.55 7.36 13.54
N GLN A 174 2.08 6.27 13.00
CA GLN A 174 1.48 4.94 13.12
C GLN A 174 1.81 4.29 14.48
N ARG A 175 0.94 3.39 14.89
CA ARG A 175 1.12 2.57 16.09
C ARG A 175 0.82 1.11 15.75
N LEU A 176 1.72 0.23 16.16
CA LEU A 176 1.52 -1.21 16.05
C LEU A 176 0.89 -1.72 17.34
N TYR A 177 -0.35 -2.19 17.24
CA TYR A 177 -1.03 -2.87 18.32
C TYR A 177 -1.01 -4.37 18.08
N MET A 178 -0.85 -5.14 19.14
CA MET A 178 -1.12 -6.58 19.13
C MET A 178 -2.33 -6.90 20.00
N ILE A 179 -3.01 -7.97 19.62
CA ILE A 179 -4.12 -8.53 20.38
C ILE A 179 -3.67 -9.84 21.00
N ARG A 180 -3.88 -9.96 22.28
CA ARG A 180 -3.59 -11.18 23.04
C ARG A 180 -4.88 -11.86 23.47
N ASN A 181 -4.89 -13.18 23.35
CA ASN A 181 -5.79 -14.07 24.05
C ASN A 181 -4.95 -14.80 25.10
N ASP A 182 -5.19 -14.52 26.37
CA ASP A 182 -4.30 -14.90 27.48
C ASP A 182 -2.85 -14.38 27.23
N LYS A 183 -1.92 -15.30 26.94
CA LYS A 183 -0.52 -14.98 26.68
C LYS A 183 -0.10 -15.08 25.21
N GLN A 184 -1.03 -15.48 24.35
CA GLN A 184 -0.74 -15.70 22.94
C GLN A 184 -1.13 -14.47 22.12
N VAL A 185 -0.22 -13.99 21.27
CA VAL A 185 -0.52 -12.97 20.26
C VAL A 185 -1.35 -13.64 19.17
N VAL A 186 -2.59 -13.16 18.99
CA VAL A 186 -3.55 -13.73 18.03
C VAL A 186 -3.84 -12.82 16.86
N ALA A 187 -3.54 -11.53 16.98
CA ALA A 187 -3.74 -10.56 15.89
C ALA A 187 -2.86 -9.33 16.08
N PHE A 188 -2.77 -8.52 15.04
CA PHE A 188 -2.15 -7.19 15.12
C PHE A 188 -2.94 -6.17 14.31
N PHE A 189 -2.72 -4.88 14.65
CA PHE A 189 -3.25 -3.73 13.92
C PHE A 189 -2.16 -2.65 13.79
N VAL A 190 -1.99 -2.14 12.59
CA VAL A 190 -1.26 -0.89 12.34
C VAL A 190 -2.29 0.22 12.18
N ILE A 191 -2.35 1.12 13.12
CA ILE A 191 -3.33 2.21 13.15
C ILE A 191 -2.67 3.59 13.15
N GLU A 192 -3.42 4.59 12.75
CA GLU A 192 -3.03 6.01 12.83
C GLU A 192 -4.23 6.84 13.30
N MET A 193 -4.00 7.72 14.26
CA MET A 193 -5.00 8.70 14.67
C MET A 193 -4.86 9.94 13.80
N LEU A 194 -5.86 10.20 12.96
CA LEU A 194 -5.89 11.37 12.09
C LEU A 194 -6.31 12.63 12.88
N PRO A 195 -6.03 13.85 12.34
CA PRO A 195 -6.34 15.11 13.01
C PRO A 195 -7.83 15.32 13.31
N ASP A 196 -8.73 14.72 12.54
CA ASP A 196 -10.19 14.75 12.73
C ASP A 196 -10.71 13.73 13.75
N LYS A 197 -9.80 13.06 14.47
CA LYS A 197 -10.02 11.98 15.43
C LYS A 197 -10.44 10.64 14.81
N THR A 198 -10.35 10.48 13.52
CA THR A 198 -10.54 9.18 12.87
C THR A 198 -9.41 8.24 13.27
N CYS A 199 -9.73 7.04 13.76
CA CYS A 199 -8.78 5.94 13.91
C CYS A 199 -8.69 5.21 12.57
N TYR A 200 -7.64 5.46 11.81
CA TYR A 200 -7.43 4.83 10.51
C TYR A 200 -6.66 3.52 10.65
N TRP A 201 -7.23 2.43 10.14
CA TRP A 201 -6.59 1.12 10.13
C TRP A 201 -5.84 0.92 8.81
N HIS A 202 -4.53 0.96 8.90
CA HIS A 202 -3.66 0.77 7.72
C HIS A 202 -3.54 -0.70 7.34
N LEU A 203 -3.33 -1.56 8.35
CA LEU A 203 -3.08 -2.98 8.16
C LEU A 203 -3.51 -3.74 9.41
N ASN A 204 -4.15 -4.88 9.22
CA ASN A 204 -4.49 -5.76 10.32
C ASN A 204 -4.51 -7.21 9.85
N ALA A 205 -4.19 -8.12 10.75
CA ALA A 205 -4.29 -9.54 10.48
C ALA A 205 -4.56 -10.33 11.77
N VAL A 206 -5.22 -11.46 11.60
CA VAL A 206 -5.43 -12.47 12.62
C VAL A 206 -4.55 -13.67 12.31
N SER A 207 -3.99 -14.27 13.34
CA SER A 207 -3.20 -15.50 13.19
C SER A 207 -4.05 -16.60 12.56
N PRO A 208 -3.56 -17.30 11.53
CA PRO A 208 -4.30 -18.42 10.91
C PRO A 208 -4.57 -19.59 11.85
N VAL A 209 -3.88 -19.62 13.00
CA VAL A 209 -3.99 -20.69 14.03
C VAL A 209 -4.66 -20.22 15.32
N ALA A 210 -5.25 -19.02 15.34
CA ALA A 210 -5.93 -18.43 16.49
C ALA A 210 -7.37 -18.93 16.63
#